data_53107b20600d91db25646d4de0797bbe
#
_entry.id   53107b20600d91db25646d4de0797bbe
#
_cell.length_a   1.000
_cell.length_b   1.000
_cell.length_c   1.000
_cell.angle_alpha   90.00
_cell.angle_beta   90.00
_cell.angle_gamma   90.00
#
_symmetry.space_group_name_H-M   'P 1'
#
loop_
_entity.id
_entity.type
_entity.pdbx_description
1 polymer ?
#
loop_
_entity_poly.entity_id
_entity_poly.type
_entity_poly.pdbx_seq_one_letter_code
_entity_poly.pdbx_strand_id
1 'polypeptide(L)'
;MKKHMGSSFESFLEEKGIKDDVELRAQKEILAEQIREAMQRKGVSFSALASVMGTSRTVVYRLVDPADTGVTLDTLSRVARALGLGLKVSLSRPSRAGLRKTG
;
A
#
# COMPACT_ATOMS: atom_id res chain seq x y z
N MET A 1 -3.21 6.16 -22.47
CA MET A 1 -2.93 5.74 -22.68
C MET A 1 -2.56 5.04 -22.89
N LYS A 2 -2.50 4.76 -23.05
CA LYS A 2 -2.19 4.17 -23.44
C LYS A 2 -1.85 3.24 -23.69
N LYS A 3 -2.02 2.82 -23.57
CA LYS A 3 -1.97 1.79 -24.02
C LYS A 3 -1.40 1.38 -25.16
N HIS A 4 -1.38 1.57 -25.76
CA HIS A 4 -0.88 1.26 -26.98
C HIS A 4 0.47 0.78 -26.87
N MET A 5 0.73 -0.12 -26.13
CA MET A 5 1.99 -0.61 -25.89
C MET A 5 2.22 -1.82 -26.66
N GLY A 6 3.38 -1.95 -27.29
CA GLY A 6 3.73 -3.11 -28.04
C GLY A 6 4.16 -4.25 -27.15
N SER A 7 4.37 -5.42 -27.73
CA SER A 7 4.72 -6.59 -26.96
C SER A 7 6.10 -6.44 -26.28
N SER A 8 7.03 -5.72 -26.89
CA SER A 8 8.32 -5.53 -26.25
C SER A 8 8.19 -4.66 -25.01
N PHE A 9 7.25 -3.73 -25.05
CA PHE A 9 6.98 -2.93 -23.87
C PHE A 9 6.38 -3.79 -22.77
N GLU A 10 5.50 -4.71 -23.15
CA GLU A 10 4.90 -5.62 -22.18
C GLU A 10 5.96 -6.50 -21.55
N SER A 11 6.90 -7.00 -22.32
CA SER A 11 8.00 -7.79 -21.79
C SER A 11 8.81 -6.99 -20.80
N PHE A 12 9.09 -5.74 -21.14
CA PHE A 12 9.83 -4.86 -20.26
C PHE A 12 9.06 -4.66 -18.95
N LEU A 13 7.75 -4.47 -19.06
CA LEU A 13 6.93 -4.28 -17.88
C LEU A 13 6.90 -5.51 -16.99
N GLU A 14 6.91 -6.69 -17.61
CA GLU A 14 6.89 -7.92 -16.83
C GLU A 14 8.13 -8.05 -15.98
N GLU A 15 9.29 -7.81 -16.55
CA GLU A 15 10.53 -7.88 -15.82
C GLU A 15 10.56 -6.82 -14.73
N LYS A 16 10.18 -5.61 -15.10
CA LYS A 16 10.15 -4.53 -14.15
C LYS A 16 9.07 -4.75 -13.11
N GLY A 17 7.98 -5.41 -13.52
CA GLY A 17 6.88 -5.69 -12.63
C GLY A 17 7.28 -6.53 -11.44
N ILE A 18 8.23 -7.44 -11.63
CA ILE A 18 8.70 -8.26 -10.52
C ILE A 18 9.37 -7.39 -9.47
N LYS A 19 10.22 -6.47 -9.88
CA LYS A 19 10.87 -5.55 -8.95
C LYS A 19 9.88 -4.60 -8.31
N ASP A 20 8.95 -4.07 -9.13
CA ASP A 20 7.93 -3.17 -8.60
C ASP A 20 7.08 -3.87 -7.58
N ASP A 21 6.80 -5.15 -7.81
CA ASP A 21 6.00 -5.93 -6.89
C ASP A 21 6.69 -6.05 -5.54
N VAL A 22 8.01 -6.29 -5.56
CA VAL A 22 8.78 -6.38 -4.33
C VAL A 22 8.76 -5.04 -3.59
N GLU A 23 8.92 -3.95 -4.33
CA GLU A 23 8.89 -2.63 -3.71
C GLU A 23 7.50 -2.32 -3.15
N LEU A 24 6.46 -2.69 -3.88
CA LEU A 24 5.11 -2.49 -3.39
C LEU A 24 4.86 -3.26 -2.11
N ARG A 25 5.34 -4.49 -2.06
CA ARG A 25 5.17 -5.28 -0.86
C ARG A 25 5.92 -4.68 0.32
N ALA A 26 7.11 -4.14 0.07
CA ALA A 26 7.85 -3.48 1.12
C ALA A 26 7.10 -2.26 1.64
N GLN A 27 6.51 -1.48 0.73
CA GLN A 27 5.73 -0.34 1.14
C GLN A 27 4.47 -0.76 1.89
N LYS A 28 3.82 -1.83 1.41
CA LYS A 28 2.63 -2.32 2.10
C LYS A 28 2.99 -2.84 3.47
N GLU A 29 4.17 -3.42 3.61
CA GLU A 29 4.62 -3.89 4.91
C GLU A 29 4.72 -2.72 5.90
N ILE A 30 5.26 -1.60 5.44
CA ILE A 30 5.35 -0.42 6.28
C ILE A 30 3.96 0.08 6.67
N LEU A 31 3.06 0.13 5.73
CA LEU A 31 1.70 0.57 6.00
C LEU A 31 0.99 -0.37 6.97
N ALA A 32 1.14 -1.67 6.74
CA ALA A 32 0.53 -2.66 7.63
C ALA A 32 1.03 -2.50 9.04
N GLU A 33 2.33 -2.25 9.18
CA GLU A 33 2.91 -2.05 10.49
C GLU A 33 2.35 -0.81 11.17
N GLN A 34 2.23 0.26 10.41
CA GLN A 34 1.68 1.51 10.96
C GLN A 34 0.25 1.32 11.41
N ILE A 35 -0.54 0.57 10.63
CA ILE A 35 -1.91 0.29 11.00
C ILE A 35 -1.96 -0.53 12.28
N ARG A 36 -1.15 -1.57 12.37
CA ARG A 36 -1.13 -2.40 13.56
C ARG A 36 -0.71 -1.61 14.79
N GLU A 37 0.30 -0.78 14.66
CA GLU A 37 0.74 0.04 15.77
C GLU A 37 -0.34 0.98 16.24
N ALA A 38 -1.06 1.58 15.31
CA ALA A 38 -2.14 2.49 15.67
C ALA A 38 -3.25 1.74 16.36
N MET A 39 -3.56 0.53 15.88
CA MET A 39 -4.58 -0.29 16.52
C MET A 39 -4.18 -0.62 17.96
N GLN A 40 -2.92 -0.96 18.16
CA GLN A 40 -2.44 -1.28 19.50
C GLN A 40 -2.53 -0.07 20.42
N ARG A 41 -2.08 1.08 19.93
CA ARG A 41 -2.11 2.28 20.74
C ARG A 41 -3.51 2.65 21.15
N LYS A 42 -4.48 2.41 20.29
CA LYS A 42 -5.85 2.76 20.57
C LYS A 42 -6.64 1.62 21.20
N GLY A 43 -6.03 0.45 21.32
CA GLY A 43 -6.73 -0.69 21.87
C GLY A 43 -7.90 -1.15 21.02
N VAL A 44 -7.75 -1.08 19.70
CA VAL A 44 -8.83 -1.40 18.77
C VAL A 44 -8.60 -2.79 18.19
N SER A 45 -9.61 -3.64 18.30
CA SER A 45 -9.54 -4.98 17.72
C SER A 45 -9.88 -4.93 16.24
N PHE A 46 -9.59 -6.05 15.55
CA PHE A 46 -9.97 -6.15 14.14
C PHE A 46 -11.47 -5.98 13.94
N SER A 47 -12.26 -6.59 14.84
CA SER A 47 -13.71 -6.48 14.74
C SER A 47 -14.17 -5.04 14.94
N ALA A 48 -13.58 -4.37 15.92
CA ALA A 48 -13.96 -2.99 16.20
C ALA A 48 -13.59 -2.09 15.02
N LEU A 49 -12.41 -2.30 14.47
CA LEU A 49 -11.98 -1.48 13.35
C LEU A 49 -12.88 -1.72 12.12
N ALA A 50 -13.22 -2.97 11.87
CA ALA A 50 -14.12 -3.29 10.76
C ALA A 50 -15.46 -2.60 10.94
N SER A 51 -15.96 -2.59 12.16
CA SER A 51 -17.25 -1.97 12.47
C SER A 51 -17.20 -0.47 12.23
N VAL A 52 -16.14 0.18 12.70
CA VAL A 52 -16.00 1.62 12.52
C VAL A 52 -15.87 1.96 11.04
N MET A 53 -15.16 1.14 10.30
CA MET A 53 -15.00 1.38 8.87
C MET A 53 -16.22 1.00 8.05
N GLY A 54 -17.17 0.30 8.65
CA GLY A 54 -18.33 -0.15 7.92
C GLY A 54 -18.01 -1.25 6.94
N THR A 55 -17.12 -2.15 7.31
CA THR A 55 -16.68 -3.21 6.41
C THR A 55 -16.50 -4.51 7.18
N SER A 56 -16.02 -5.55 6.52
CA SER A 56 -15.85 -6.85 7.13
C SER A 56 -14.46 -6.97 7.74
N ARG A 57 -14.29 -7.94 8.62
CA ARG A 57 -12.99 -8.21 9.21
C ARG A 57 -12.00 -8.66 8.15
N THR A 58 -12.49 -9.31 7.11
CA THR A 58 -11.62 -9.75 6.01
C THR A 58 -10.89 -8.56 5.41
N VAL A 59 -11.59 -7.44 5.24
CA VAL A 59 -10.95 -6.24 4.69
C VAL A 59 -9.86 -5.74 5.62
N VAL A 60 -10.11 -5.80 6.94
CA VAL A 60 -9.10 -5.34 7.89
C VAL A 60 -7.88 -6.27 7.87
N TYR A 61 -8.11 -7.58 7.80
CA TYR A 61 -7.00 -8.52 7.70
C TYR A 61 -6.15 -8.23 6.47
N ARG A 62 -6.79 -7.90 5.35
CA ARG A 62 -6.06 -7.56 4.13
C ARG A 62 -5.25 -6.30 4.29
N LEU A 63 -5.77 -5.35 5.04
CA LEU A 63 -5.06 -4.09 5.25
C LEU A 63 -3.73 -4.32 5.96
N VAL A 64 -3.66 -5.30 6.85
CA VAL A 64 -2.45 -5.56 7.61
C VAL A 64 -1.65 -6.73 7.03
N ASP A 65 -1.98 -7.16 5.83
CA ASP A 65 -1.26 -8.23 5.14
C ASP A 65 -0.32 -7.61 4.11
N PRO A 66 0.99 -7.71 4.30
CA PRO A 66 1.93 -7.09 3.36
C PRO A 66 1.82 -7.66 1.96
N ALA A 67 1.33 -8.89 1.83
CA ALA A 67 1.22 -9.52 0.52
C ALA A 67 0.06 -8.96 -0.30
N ASP A 68 -0.90 -8.32 0.36
CA ASP A 68 -2.06 -7.76 -0.35
C ASP A 68 -1.78 -6.31 -0.67
N THR A 69 -1.28 -6.05 -1.86
CA THR A 69 -0.91 -4.71 -2.28
C THR A 69 -2.01 -4.01 -3.06
N GLY A 70 -3.18 -4.63 -3.18
CA GLY A 70 -4.26 -4.07 -3.97
C GLY A 70 -5.18 -3.13 -3.22
N VAL A 71 -4.70 -2.52 -2.15
CA VAL A 71 -5.50 -1.60 -1.37
C VAL A 71 -5.69 -0.28 -2.12
N THR A 72 -6.87 0.30 -2.00
CA THR A 72 -7.17 1.57 -2.66
C THR A 72 -6.94 2.73 -1.71
N LEU A 73 -6.81 3.93 -2.29
CA LEU A 73 -6.68 5.14 -1.48
C LEU A 73 -7.91 5.36 -0.62
N ASP A 74 -9.07 5.00 -1.16
CA ASP A 74 -10.30 5.14 -0.41
C ASP A 74 -10.26 4.30 0.86
N THR A 75 -9.83 3.06 0.75
CA THR A 75 -9.75 2.19 1.91
C THR A 75 -8.69 2.68 2.88
N LEU A 76 -7.55 3.12 2.38
CA LEU A 76 -6.50 3.67 3.24
C LEU A 76 -7.00 4.89 3.99
N SER A 77 -7.74 5.76 3.30
CA SER A 77 -8.28 6.95 3.92
C SER A 77 -9.25 6.57 5.03
N ARG A 78 -10.07 5.56 4.80
CA ARG A 78 -11.03 5.12 5.80
C ARG A 78 -10.35 4.57 7.04
N VAL A 79 -9.33 3.74 6.85
CA VAL A 79 -8.67 3.16 8.00
C VAL A 79 -7.90 4.23 8.77
N ALA A 80 -7.28 5.17 8.06
CA ALA A 80 -6.59 6.25 8.73
C ALA A 80 -7.54 7.06 9.59
N ARG A 81 -8.69 7.41 9.01
CA ARG A 81 -9.67 8.20 9.73
C ARG A 81 -10.21 7.43 10.94
N ALA A 82 -10.46 6.14 10.77
CA ALA A 82 -10.96 5.31 11.87
C ALA A 82 -9.95 5.25 13.01
N LEU A 83 -8.67 5.36 12.71
CA LEU A 83 -7.62 5.31 13.71
C LEU A 83 -7.16 6.70 14.15
N GLY A 84 -7.85 7.74 13.71
CA GLY A 84 -7.51 9.09 14.10
C GLY A 84 -6.25 9.61 13.46
N LEU A 85 -5.90 9.05 12.31
CA LEU A 85 -4.70 9.43 11.57
C LEU A 85 -5.06 10.11 10.29
N GLY A 86 -4.10 10.82 9.72
CA GLY A 86 -4.26 11.40 8.39
C GLY A 86 -3.51 10.56 7.37
N LEU A 87 -4.08 10.48 6.18
CA LEU A 87 -3.43 9.79 5.08
C LEU A 87 -2.64 10.80 4.28
N LYS A 88 -1.37 10.50 4.08
CA LYS A 88 -0.51 11.38 3.31
C LYS A 88 0.17 10.55 2.24
N VAL A 89 -0.03 10.93 1.00
CA VAL A 89 0.53 10.21 -0.14
C VAL A 89 1.28 11.20 -0.99
N SER A 90 2.48 10.84 -1.40
CA SER A 90 3.26 11.69 -2.28
C SER A 90 4.04 10.81 -3.22
N LEU A 91 4.34 11.37 -4.37
CA LEU A 91 5.18 10.70 -5.35
C LEU A 91 6.56 11.35 -5.30
N SER A 92 7.57 10.51 -5.30
CA SER A 92 8.93 10.99 -5.26
C SER A 92 9.74 10.27 -6.32
N ARG A 93 10.85 10.87 -6.69
CA ARG A 93 11.74 10.22 -7.63
C ARG A 93 12.38 9.03 -6.95
N PRO A 94 12.65 7.96 -7.70
CA PRO A 94 13.37 6.82 -7.14
C PRO A 94 14.75 7.29 -6.70
N SER A 95 15.15 6.88 -5.60
CA SER A 95 16.44 7.32 -5.12
C SER A 95 17.57 6.64 -5.85
N ARG A 96 17.70 6.62 -6.16
CA ARG A 96 18.61 6.10 -6.60
C ARG A 96 19.31 6.26 -7.05
N ALA A 97 19.10 6.50 -6.79
CA ALA A 97 19.55 6.67 -7.10
C ALA A 97 20.01 6.50 -7.56
N GLY A 98 19.95 6.35 -7.48
CA GLY A 98 20.32 6.26 -7.76
C GLY A 98 20.44 6.28 -8.54
N LEU A 99 20.13 6.26 -8.67
CA LEU A 99 20.20 6.43 -9.40
C LEU A 99 20.71 7.27 -9.92
N ARG A 100 21.03 7.78 -9.73
CA ARG A 100 21.52 8.42 -10.14
C ARG A 100 22.38 8.76 -10.33
N LYS A 101 22.66 8.75 -10.24
CA LYS A 101 23.42 8.88 -10.40
C LYS A 101 23.88 8.99 -11.00
N THR A 102 23.56 8.99 -11.25
CA THR A 102 23.87 8.94 -11.76
C THR A 102 24.01 9.25 -12.06
N GLY A 103 23.75 9.28 -12.11
CA GLY A 103 23.77 9.40 -12.24
C GLY A 103 23.86 9.57 -12.30
#